data_b2ad46d94a5fad1389931d8566e73c5d
#
_entry.id   b2ad46d94a5fad1389931d8566e73c5d
#
_cell.length_a   1.000
_cell.length_b   1.000
_cell.length_c   1.000
_cell.angle_alpha   90.00
_cell.angle_beta   90.00
_cell.angle_gamma   90.00
#
_symmetry.space_group_name_H-M   'P 1'
#
loop_
_entity.id
_entity.type
_entity.pdbx_description
1 polymer ?
#
loop_
_entity_poly.entity_id
_entity_poly.type
_entity_poly.pdbx_seq_one_letter_code
_entity_poly.pdbx_strand_id
1 'polypeptide(L)'
;MYTTNNRRYIGIAGTIAAGKSTLAKQLSDYWHVPLIKEPISPYLADFYADNKEYAFRMQVYMMASRVKGSLILSRFGGIQDRTIYEDRIFQKVLCDRGDMEQRDYETCSLLYKSLSKPSPDVVIYLKVKPETSIQRQKDRARVKEIGIDEGYMEHLVMAYNTWASQFTGNLITLHWDNPLSVEEVAEQIESFYDN
;
A
#
# COMPACT_ATOMS: atom_id res chain seq x y z
N MET A 1 17.45 18.40 -11.39
CA MET A 1 18.53 17.38 -11.38
C MET A 1 18.57 16.76 -9.99
N TYR A 2 18.16 15.52 -9.83
CA TYR A 2 18.25 14.80 -8.56
C TYR A 2 19.72 14.63 -8.21
N THR A 3 20.22 15.43 -7.28
CA THR A 3 21.62 15.30 -6.83
C THR A 3 21.75 14.00 -6.04
N THR A 4 22.74 13.21 -6.33
CA THR A 4 23.07 11.86 -5.84
C THR A 4 23.18 11.71 -4.31
N ASN A 5 22.86 12.75 -3.54
CA ASN A 5 23.05 12.77 -2.09
C ASN A 5 21.75 12.62 -1.26
N ASN A 6 20.57 12.47 -1.90
CA ASN A 6 19.30 12.35 -1.19
C ASN A 6 18.61 11.04 -1.61
N ARG A 7 19.07 9.91 -1.03
CA ARG A 7 18.51 8.56 -1.23
C ARG A 7 17.20 8.43 -0.46
N ARG A 8 16.16 9.15 -0.88
CA ARG A 8 14.86 9.11 -0.23
C ARG A 8 14.15 7.79 -0.53
N TYR A 9 13.64 7.14 0.49
CA TYR A 9 12.73 6.00 0.38
C TYR A 9 11.29 6.49 0.54
N ILE A 10 10.49 6.41 -0.53
CA ILE A 10 9.12 6.89 -0.59
C ILE A 10 8.16 5.69 -0.68
N GLY A 11 7.19 5.63 0.22
CA GLY A 11 6.12 4.63 0.16
C GLY A 11 4.85 5.21 -0.46
N ILE A 12 4.17 4.45 -1.34
CA ILE A 12 2.86 4.83 -1.87
C ILE A 12 1.79 3.93 -1.25
N ALA A 13 0.86 4.53 -0.53
CA ALA A 13 -0.23 3.84 0.18
C ALA A 13 -1.61 4.21 -0.41
N GLY A 14 -2.59 3.34 -0.17
CA GLY A 14 -3.98 3.55 -0.59
C GLY A 14 -4.72 2.26 -0.87
N THR A 15 -6.04 2.32 -0.94
CA THR A 15 -6.90 1.14 -1.13
C THR A 15 -6.69 0.46 -2.49
N ILE A 16 -7.41 -0.64 -2.74
CA ILE A 16 -7.40 -1.34 -4.03
C ILE A 16 -7.91 -0.37 -5.12
N ALA A 17 -7.32 -0.43 -6.30
CA ALA A 17 -7.63 0.43 -7.46
C ALA A 17 -7.49 1.96 -7.22
N ALA A 18 -6.86 2.41 -6.12
CA ALA A 18 -6.61 3.84 -5.88
C ALA A 18 -5.67 4.50 -6.92
N GLY A 19 -4.88 3.73 -7.68
CA GLY A 19 -3.93 4.28 -8.66
C GLY A 19 -2.47 4.25 -8.24
N LYS A 20 -2.15 3.62 -7.11
CA LYS A 20 -0.79 3.55 -6.53
C LYS A 20 0.29 3.12 -7.52
N SER A 21 0.08 2.00 -8.20
CA SER A 21 1.09 1.45 -9.13
C SER A 21 1.35 2.37 -10.32
N THR A 22 0.34 3.12 -10.75
CA THR A 22 0.47 4.12 -11.80
C THR A 22 1.33 5.28 -11.32
N LEU A 23 0.99 5.88 -10.17
CA LEU A 23 1.76 6.97 -9.60
C LEU A 23 3.19 6.54 -9.24
N ALA A 24 3.34 5.36 -8.62
CA ALA A 24 4.66 4.83 -8.26
C ALA A 24 5.58 4.70 -9.50
N LYS A 25 5.02 4.21 -10.62
CA LYS A 25 5.77 4.14 -11.89
C LYS A 25 6.08 5.52 -12.44
N GLN A 26 5.12 6.44 -12.47
CA GLN A 26 5.32 7.80 -12.97
C GLN A 26 6.40 8.54 -12.19
N LEU A 27 6.37 8.50 -10.85
CA LEU A 27 7.40 9.12 -10.01
C LEU A 27 8.77 8.46 -10.18
N SER A 28 8.81 7.12 -10.31
CA SER A 28 10.06 6.40 -10.57
C SER A 28 10.69 6.82 -11.90
N ASP A 29 9.87 6.95 -12.95
CA ASP A 29 10.33 7.41 -14.27
C ASP A 29 10.75 8.90 -14.24
N TYR A 30 9.97 9.73 -13.54
CA TYR A 30 10.21 11.19 -13.45
C TYR A 30 11.54 11.52 -12.73
N TRP A 31 11.81 10.82 -11.62
CA TRP A 31 13.04 11.01 -10.86
C TRP A 31 14.18 10.06 -11.23
N HIS A 32 13.97 9.10 -12.13
CA HIS A 32 14.93 8.06 -12.50
C HIS A 32 15.45 7.28 -11.28
N VAL A 33 14.54 6.90 -10.37
CA VAL A 33 14.84 6.16 -9.13
C VAL A 33 14.28 4.75 -9.16
N PRO A 34 14.84 3.80 -8.38
CA PRO A 34 14.33 2.42 -8.30
C PRO A 34 12.86 2.35 -7.88
N LEU A 35 12.13 1.40 -8.48
CA LEU A 35 10.76 1.06 -8.11
C LEU A 35 10.67 -0.39 -7.60
N ILE A 36 10.21 -0.57 -6.39
CA ILE A 36 9.76 -1.87 -5.88
C ILE A 36 8.25 -1.96 -6.08
N LYS A 37 7.83 -2.79 -7.03
CA LYS A 37 6.41 -3.02 -7.32
C LYS A 37 5.75 -3.86 -6.23
N GLU A 38 4.42 -3.70 -6.09
CA GLU A 38 3.63 -4.59 -5.24
C GLU A 38 3.85 -6.06 -5.67
N PRO A 39 4.20 -6.95 -4.73
CA PRO A 39 4.39 -8.36 -5.06
C PRO A 39 3.04 -9.00 -5.44
N ILE A 40 3.10 -9.93 -6.40
CA ILE A 40 1.97 -10.80 -6.70
C ILE A 40 2.14 -12.06 -5.86
N SER A 41 1.22 -12.27 -4.91
CA SER A 41 1.25 -13.49 -4.09
C SER A 41 0.91 -14.72 -4.91
N PRO A 42 1.62 -15.86 -4.70
CA PRO A 42 1.23 -17.14 -5.28
C PRO A 42 -0.15 -17.62 -4.74
N TYR A 43 -0.57 -17.12 -3.58
CA TYR A 43 -1.87 -17.45 -2.96
C TYR A 43 -3.01 -16.54 -3.43
N LEU A 44 -2.79 -15.61 -4.37
CA LEU A 44 -3.80 -14.61 -4.71
C LEU A 44 -5.09 -15.21 -5.29
N ALA A 45 -4.95 -16.19 -6.19
CA ALA A 45 -6.11 -16.84 -6.80
C ALA A 45 -6.87 -17.70 -5.77
N ASP A 46 -6.12 -18.46 -4.95
CA ASP A 46 -6.70 -19.29 -3.91
C ASP A 46 -7.40 -18.44 -2.83
N PHE A 47 -6.79 -17.31 -2.46
CA PHE A 47 -7.38 -16.36 -1.52
C PHE A 47 -8.73 -15.82 -2.01
N TYR A 48 -8.89 -15.51 -3.29
CA TYR A 48 -10.18 -15.07 -3.81
C TYR A 48 -11.20 -16.21 -3.94
N ALA A 49 -10.75 -17.45 -4.06
CA ALA A 49 -11.63 -18.62 -4.06
C ALA A 49 -12.09 -19.02 -2.64
N ASP A 50 -11.21 -18.90 -1.64
CA ASP A 50 -11.48 -19.20 -0.24
C ASP A 50 -10.66 -18.29 0.68
N ASN A 51 -11.27 -17.15 1.06
CA ASN A 51 -10.62 -16.18 1.92
C ASN A 51 -10.19 -16.78 3.27
N LYS A 52 -11.04 -17.61 3.88
CA LYS A 52 -10.80 -18.16 5.22
C LYS A 52 -9.60 -19.09 5.26
N GLU A 53 -9.45 -19.92 4.26
CA GLU A 53 -8.34 -20.87 4.20
C GLU A 53 -7.00 -20.17 3.86
N TYR A 54 -7.05 -19.13 3.02
CA TYR A 54 -5.81 -18.55 2.45
C TYR A 54 -5.45 -17.17 2.99
N ALA A 55 -6.29 -16.50 3.78
CA ALA A 55 -6.02 -15.15 4.29
C ALA A 55 -4.69 -15.07 5.05
N PHE A 56 -4.45 -15.96 5.99
CA PHE A 56 -3.22 -15.97 6.79
C PHE A 56 -1.98 -16.16 5.90
N ARG A 57 -1.98 -17.15 5.02
CA ARG A 57 -0.86 -17.45 4.10
C ARG A 57 -0.56 -16.27 3.19
N MET A 58 -1.64 -15.66 2.64
CA MET A 58 -1.55 -14.47 1.79
C MET A 58 -0.90 -13.31 2.54
N GLN A 59 -1.36 -12.99 3.76
CA GLN A 59 -0.88 -11.88 4.55
C GLN A 59 0.58 -12.06 5.00
N VAL A 60 0.97 -13.25 5.40
CA VAL A 60 2.37 -13.56 5.74
C VAL A 60 3.29 -13.38 4.54
N TYR A 61 2.90 -13.88 3.36
CA TYR A 61 3.66 -13.70 2.13
C TYR A 61 3.83 -12.23 1.76
N MET A 62 2.73 -11.45 1.80
CA MET A 62 2.74 -10.02 1.45
C MET A 62 3.64 -9.23 2.41
N MET A 63 3.51 -9.47 3.71
CA MET A 63 4.34 -8.81 4.74
C MET A 63 5.83 -9.11 4.54
N ALA A 64 6.21 -10.38 4.34
CA ALA A 64 7.60 -10.76 4.09
C ALA A 64 8.17 -10.10 2.83
N SER A 65 7.37 -10.06 1.75
CA SER A 65 7.77 -9.44 0.49
C SER A 65 7.95 -7.92 0.60
N ARG A 66 7.07 -7.24 1.34
CA ARG A 66 7.16 -5.79 1.57
C ARG A 66 8.34 -5.41 2.46
N VAL A 67 8.64 -6.21 3.49
CA VAL A 67 9.86 -6.03 4.31
C VAL A 67 11.11 -6.18 3.45
N LYS A 68 11.17 -7.19 2.58
CA LYS A 68 12.30 -7.34 1.65
C LYS A 68 12.48 -6.09 0.79
N GLY A 69 11.39 -5.51 0.28
CA GLY A 69 11.42 -4.25 -0.47
C GLY A 69 11.95 -3.08 0.36
N SER A 70 11.47 -2.92 1.59
CA SER A 70 11.90 -1.84 2.48
C SER A 70 13.38 -1.93 2.85
N LEU A 71 13.92 -3.14 3.05
CA LEU A 71 15.34 -3.36 3.31
C LEU A 71 16.23 -2.95 2.11
N ILE A 72 15.75 -3.14 0.88
CA ILE A 72 16.46 -2.69 -0.33
C ILE A 72 16.42 -1.16 -0.41
N LEU A 73 15.23 -0.57 -0.31
CA LEU A 73 15.05 0.87 -0.50
C LEU A 73 15.65 1.71 0.63
N SER A 74 15.73 1.19 1.85
CA SER A 74 16.45 1.88 2.94
C SER A 74 17.95 2.08 2.65
N ARG A 75 18.52 1.28 1.77
CA ARG A 75 19.94 1.38 1.38
C ARG A 75 20.16 2.22 0.13
N PHE A 76 19.24 2.13 -0.82
CA PHE A 76 19.42 2.68 -2.17
C PHE A 76 18.51 3.87 -2.48
N GLY A 77 17.46 4.08 -1.67
CA GLY A 77 16.35 4.99 -1.99
C GLY A 77 15.48 4.44 -3.10
N GLY A 78 14.40 5.15 -3.40
CA GLY A 78 13.44 4.81 -4.45
C GLY A 78 12.00 4.75 -3.95
N ILE A 79 11.13 4.15 -4.73
CA ILE A 79 9.68 4.13 -4.49
C ILE A 79 9.21 2.70 -4.23
N GLN A 80 8.37 2.53 -3.22
CA GLN A 80 7.70 1.26 -2.95
C GLN A 80 6.18 1.39 -3.15
N ASP A 81 5.66 0.58 -4.07
CA ASP A 81 4.21 0.40 -4.25
C ASP A 81 3.69 -0.51 -3.15
N ARG A 82 3.02 0.06 -2.18
CA ARG A 82 2.60 -0.48 -0.89
C ARG A 82 3.74 -0.78 0.09
N THR A 83 3.58 -0.28 1.28
CA THR A 83 4.49 -0.50 2.41
C THR A 83 3.95 -1.56 3.36
N ILE A 84 4.78 -2.00 4.30
CA ILE A 84 4.38 -2.94 5.36
C ILE A 84 3.31 -2.36 6.31
N TYR A 85 3.18 -1.04 6.39
CA TYR A 85 2.16 -0.41 7.25
C TYR A 85 0.74 -0.78 6.85
N GLU A 86 0.51 -1.02 5.55
CA GLU A 86 -0.78 -1.37 5.00
C GLU A 86 -1.19 -2.82 5.31
N ASP A 87 -0.22 -3.71 5.60
CA ASP A 87 -0.54 -5.11 5.97
C ASP A 87 -1.44 -5.17 7.20
N ARG A 88 -1.23 -4.27 8.18
CA ARG A 88 -2.06 -4.18 9.38
C ARG A 88 -3.51 -3.82 9.06
N ILE A 89 -3.71 -2.98 8.04
CA ILE A 89 -5.05 -2.56 7.60
C ILE A 89 -5.78 -3.76 7.01
N PHE A 90 -5.16 -4.47 6.07
CA PHE A 90 -5.75 -5.67 5.45
C PHE A 90 -6.03 -6.77 6.47
N GLN A 91 -5.07 -7.08 7.35
CA GLN A 91 -5.21 -8.09 8.39
C GLN A 91 -6.40 -7.77 9.32
N LYS A 92 -6.53 -6.51 9.74
CA LYS A 92 -7.63 -6.07 10.61
C LYS A 92 -8.97 -6.21 9.89
N VAL A 93 -9.10 -5.74 8.66
CA VAL A 93 -10.34 -5.84 7.87
C VAL A 93 -10.74 -7.30 7.66
N LEU A 94 -9.80 -8.19 7.33
CA LEU A 94 -10.06 -9.62 7.16
C LEU A 94 -10.53 -10.27 8.47
N CYS A 95 -9.92 -9.91 9.59
CA CYS A 95 -10.33 -10.41 10.90
C CYS A 95 -11.73 -9.91 11.29
N ASP A 96 -12.02 -8.61 11.12
CA ASP A 96 -13.31 -8.02 11.45
C ASP A 96 -14.47 -8.60 10.61
N ARG A 97 -14.18 -9.04 9.40
CA ARG A 97 -15.14 -9.70 8.51
C ARG A 97 -15.30 -11.21 8.79
N GLY A 98 -14.44 -11.78 9.63
CA GLY A 98 -14.38 -13.22 9.88
C GLY A 98 -13.75 -14.04 8.75
N ASP A 99 -13.02 -13.37 7.85
CA ASP A 99 -12.22 -13.99 6.77
C ASP A 99 -10.83 -14.43 7.29
N MET A 100 -10.43 -13.99 8.49
CA MET A 100 -9.23 -14.42 9.21
C MET A 100 -9.56 -14.69 10.65
N GLU A 101 -9.08 -15.80 11.21
CA GLU A 101 -9.29 -16.11 12.62
C GLU A 101 -8.51 -15.13 13.52
N GLN A 102 -9.04 -14.89 14.72
CA GLN A 102 -8.41 -14.00 15.70
C GLN A 102 -6.97 -14.41 16.04
N ARG A 103 -6.70 -15.72 16.20
CA ARG A 103 -5.36 -16.25 16.48
C ARG A 103 -4.38 -15.99 15.34
N ASP A 104 -4.81 -16.02 14.08
CA ASP A 104 -4.00 -15.75 12.90
C ASP A 104 -3.69 -14.25 12.79
N TYR A 105 -4.66 -13.39 13.07
CA TYR A 105 -4.46 -11.96 13.18
C TYR A 105 -3.44 -11.60 14.29
N GLU A 106 -3.53 -12.24 15.45
CA GLU A 106 -2.58 -12.05 16.56
C GLU A 106 -1.18 -12.51 16.17
N THR A 107 -1.07 -13.64 15.47
CA THR A 107 0.19 -14.16 14.94
C THR A 107 0.81 -13.19 13.92
N CYS A 108 0.02 -12.68 12.97
CA CYS A 108 0.47 -11.63 12.05
C CYS A 108 0.92 -10.36 12.79
N SER A 109 0.20 -9.99 13.86
CA SER A 109 0.54 -8.84 14.70
C SER A 109 1.88 -9.03 15.42
N LEU A 110 2.13 -10.24 15.93
CA LEU A 110 3.40 -10.60 16.57
C LEU A 110 4.55 -10.54 15.56
N LEU A 111 4.37 -11.15 14.38
CA LEU A 111 5.35 -11.08 13.30
C LEU A 111 5.65 -9.64 12.90
N TYR A 112 4.62 -8.82 12.68
CA TYR A 112 4.79 -7.40 12.33
C TYR A 112 5.62 -6.64 13.36
N LYS A 113 5.38 -6.87 14.66
CA LYS A 113 6.13 -6.22 15.74
C LYS A 113 7.59 -6.68 15.83
N SER A 114 7.84 -7.95 15.51
CA SER A 114 9.17 -8.59 15.62
C SER A 114 10.08 -8.31 14.42
N LEU A 115 9.51 -7.91 13.28
CA LEU A 115 10.29 -7.65 12.06
C LEU A 115 11.06 -6.33 12.18
N SER A 116 12.36 -6.37 11.81
CA SER A 116 13.12 -5.15 11.51
C SER A 116 12.63 -4.60 10.16
N LYS A 117 11.97 -3.46 10.21
CA LYS A 117 11.33 -2.83 9.04
C LYS A 117 11.74 -1.37 8.94
N PRO A 118 12.69 -1.07 8.04
CA PRO A 118 13.01 0.32 7.76
C PRO A 118 11.77 1.09 7.31
N SER A 119 11.60 2.29 7.85
CA SER A 119 10.49 3.18 7.50
C SER A 119 10.81 3.96 6.25
N PRO A 120 9.84 4.23 5.36
CA PRO A 120 9.95 5.27 4.36
C PRO A 120 10.25 6.62 5.02
N ASP A 121 10.99 7.48 4.30
CA ASP A 121 11.19 8.88 4.70
C ASP A 121 9.87 9.64 4.65
N VAL A 122 8.99 9.28 3.71
CA VAL A 122 7.62 9.78 3.61
C VAL A 122 6.71 8.73 2.98
N VAL A 123 5.46 8.68 3.42
CA VAL A 123 4.39 7.89 2.80
C VAL A 123 3.42 8.82 2.10
N ILE A 124 3.12 8.54 0.84
CA ILE A 124 2.09 9.23 0.06
C ILE A 124 0.81 8.41 0.12
N TYR A 125 -0.20 8.92 0.79
CA TYR A 125 -1.51 8.27 0.88
C TYR A 125 -2.47 8.79 -0.18
N LEU A 126 -2.85 7.91 -1.11
CA LEU A 126 -3.87 8.21 -2.13
C LEU A 126 -5.26 7.98 -1.52
N LYS A 127 -5.87 9.05 -1.03
CA LYS A 127 -7.21 9.04 -0.46
C LYS A 127 -8.25 9.12 -1.56
N VAL A 128 -9.05 8.07 -1.70
CA VAL A 128 -10.17 7.99 -2.65
C VAL A 128 -11.46 7.67 -1.91
N LYS A 129 -12.59 8.03 -2.51
CA LYS A 129 -13.91 7.59 -2.05
C LYS A 129 -14.13 6.11 -2.37
N PRO A 130 -14.98 5.40 -1.62
CA PRO A 130 -15.34 4.01 -1.92
C PRO A 130 -15.83 3.84 -3.37
N GLU A 131 -16.73 4.72 -3.82
CA GLU A 131 -17.33 4.68 -5.16
C GLU A 131 -16.26 4.79 -6.26
N THR A 132 -15.28 5.69 -6.07
CA THR A 132 -14.16 5.86 -7.01
C THR A 132 -13.32 4.58 -7.09
N SER A 133 -13.03 3.97 -5.95
CA SER A 133 -12.25 2.73 -5.86
C SER A 133 -12.98 1.57 -6.55
N ILE A 134 -14.28 1.41 -6.25
CA ILE A 134 -15.15 0.38 -6.83
C ILE A 134 -15.25 0.56 -8.35
N GLN A 135 -15.50 1.79 -8.82
CA GLN A 135 -15.59 2.06 -10.25
C GLN A 135 -14.29 1.74 -10.97
N ARG A 136 -13.15 2.22 -10.47
CA ARG A 136 -11.83 1.94 -11.05
C ARG A 136 -11.46 0.46 -11.03
N GLN A 137 -11.91 -0.29 -10.01
CA GLN A 137 -11.74 -1.74 -9.96
C GLN A 137 -12.53 -2.43 -11.07
N LYS A 138 -13.81 -2.03 -11.27
CA LYS A 138 -14.66 -2.55 -12.34
C LYS A 138 -14.07 -2.24 -13.73
N ASP A 139 -13.62 -1.01 -13.96
CA ASP A 139 -13.04 -0.57 -15.23
C ASP A 139 -11.72 -1.31 -15.56
N ARG A 140 -10.94 -1.64 -14.52
CA ARG A 140 -9.68 -2.37 -14.67
C ARG A 140 -9.88 -3.84 -15.03
N ALA A 141 -11.04 -4.42 -14.74
CA ALA A 141 -11.49 -5.78 -15.07
C ALA A 141 -10.40 -6.87 -14.94
N ARG A 142 -9.59 -6.80 -13.88
CA ARG A 142 -8.60 -7.86 -13.63
C ARG A 142 -9.31 -9.13 -13.22
N VAL A 143 -9.17 -10.19 -14.00
CA VAL A 143 -9.73 -11.53 -13.74
C VAL A 143 -9.43 -12.02 -12.32
N LYS A 144 -8.28 -11.63 -11.76
CA LYS A 144 -7.84 -12.02 -10.40
C LYS A 144 -8.53 -11.23 -9.26
N GLU A 145 -9.33 -10.23 -9.55
CA GLU A 145 -10.04 -9.40 -8.56
C GLU A 145 -11.56 -9.64 -8.64
N ILE A 146 -12.00 -10.68 -9.33
CA ILE A 146 -13.38 -11.12 -9.39
C ILE A 146 -13.72 -11.69 -8.00
N GLY A 147 -14.64 -11.04 -7.27
CA GLY A 147 -15.08 -11.47 -5.93
C GLY A 147 -14.81 -10.48 -4.80
N ILE A 148 -14.19 -9.35 -5.10
CA ILE A 148 -14.14 -8.24 -4.12
C ILE A 148 -15.52 -7.59 -4.08
N ASP A 149 -16.23 -7.79 -2.96
CA ASP A 149 -17.55 -7.17 -2.74
C ASP A 149 -17.41 -5.68 -2.36
N GLU A 150 -18.47 -4.91 -2.61
CA GLU A 150 -18.49 -3.46 -2.33
C GLU A 150 -18.32 -3.18 -0.83
N GLY A 151 -18.93 -3.99 0.04
CA GLY A 151 -18.80 -3.86 1.50
C GLY A 151 -17.36 -4.05 1.98
N TYR A 152 -16.58 -4.97 1.35
CA TYR A 152 -15.16 -5.09 1.64
C TYR A 152 -14.39 -3.82 1.24
N MET A 153 -14.70 -3.24 0.09
CA MET A 153 -14.06 -2.00 -0.37
C MET A 153 -14.37 -0.81 0.55
N GLU A 154 -15.61 -0.68 1.00
CA GLU A 154 -16.02 0.36 1.95
C GLU A 154 -15.26 0.22 3.29
N HIS A 155 -15.24 -0.99 3.86
CA HIS A 155 -14.48 -1.26 5.08
C HIS A 155 -13.00 -0.95 4.91
N LEU A 156 -12.42 -1.31 3.76
CA LEU A 156 -11.02 -1.04 3.49
C LEU A 156 -10.74 0.47 3.41
N VAL A 157 -11.57 1.25 2.72
CA VAL A 157 -11.43 2.71 2.64
C VAL A 157 -11.54 3.35 4.03
N MET A 158 -12.50 2.93 4.85
CA MET A 158 -12.65 3.41 6.23
C MET A 158 -11.43 3.07 7.08
N ALA A 159 -10.91 1.85 6.97
CA ALA A 159 -9.72 1.41 7.69
C ALA A 159 -8.46 2.21 7.28
N TYR A 160 -8.31 2.53 5.99
CA TYR A 160 -7.24 3.40 5.51
C TYR A 160 -7.35 4.83 6.05
N ASN A 161 -8.55 5.41 6.08
CA ASN A 161 -8.77 6.76 6.65
C ASN A 161 -8.43 6.78 8.15
N THR A 162 -8.84 5.75 8.89
CA THR A 162 -8.49 5.60 10.32
C THR A 162 -6.99 5.46 10.52
N TRP A 163 -6.35 4.60 9.72
CA TRP A 163 -4.90 4.44 9.76
C TRP A 163 -4.17 5.76 9.48
N ALA A 164 -4.57 6.49 8.44
CA ALA A 164 -3.93 7.74 8.07
C ALA A 164 -4.04 8.80 9.18
N SER A 165 -5.18 8.88 9.88
CA SER A 165 -5.37 9.81 11.01
C SER A 165 -4.54 9.47 12.25
N GLN A 166 -4.06 8.23 12.35
CA GLN A 166 -3.27 7.71 13.48
C GLN A 166 -1.80 7.49 13.12
N PHE A 167 -1.42 7.75 11.87
CA PHE A 167 -0.07 7.50 11.40
C PHE A 167 0.91 8.49 12.01
N THR A 168 1.96 8.00 12.66
CA THR A 168 2.93 8.82 13.41
C THR A 168 4.17 9.18 12.61
N GLY A 169 4.32 8.64 11.40
CA GLY A 169 5.42 9.00 10.48
C GLY A 169 5.07 10.18 9.58
N ASN A 170 5.95 10.48 8.66
CA ASN A 170 5.73 11.51 7.64
C ASN A 170 4.69 11.00 6.63
N LEU A 171 3.56 11.70 6.52
CA LEU A 171 2.45 11.34 5.65
C LEU A 171 2.00 12.54 4.83
N ILE A 172 2.01 12.40 3.51
CA ILE A 172 1.36 13.33 2.60
C ILE A 172 0.06 12.67 2.12
N THR A 173 -1.09 13.29 2.40
CA THR A 173 -2.39 12.79 1.92
C THR A 173 -2.81 13.54 0.68
N LEU A 174 -2.96 12.82 -0.42
CA LEU A 174 -3.48 13.35 -1.69
C LEU A 174 -4.93 12.94 -1.88
N HIS A 175 -5.82 13.90 -2.12
CA HIS A 175 -7.20 13.61 -2.55
C HIS A 175 -7.16 13.15 -4.02
N TRP A 176 -7.42 11.83 -4.24
CA TRP A 176 -7.06 11.16 -5.48
C TRP A 176 -8.26 10.69 -6.32
N ASP A 177 -9.45 11.20 -6.00
CA ASP A 177 -10.62 10.98 -6.87
C ASP A 177 -10.38 11.56 -8.26
N ASN A 178 -9.75 12.73 -8.31
CA ASN A 178 -9.21 13.36 -9.52
C ASN A 178 -7.67 13.38 -9.40
N PRO A 179 -6.95 12.48 -10.08
CA PRO A 179 -5.51 12.40 -9.99
C PRO A 179 -4.81 13.70 -10.44
N LEU A 180 -3.80 14.10 -9.67
CA LEU A 180 -2.88 15.16 -10.05
C LEU A 180 -1.87 14.65 -11.10
N SER A 181 -1.21 15.55 -11.80
CA SER A 181 -0.06 15.23 -12.64
C SER A 181 1.13 14.76 -11.79
N VAL A 182 2.07 14.06 -12.40
CA VAL A 182 3.28 13.61 -11.68
C VAL A 182 4.13 14.78 -11.21
N GLU A 183 4.16 15.88 -11.98
CA GLU A 183 4.87 17.11 -11.68
C GLU A 183 4.29 17.76 -10.41
N GLU A 184 2.96 17.93 -10.32
CA GLU A 184 2.28 18.48 -9.16
C GLU A 184 2.52 17.64 -7.90
N VAL A 185 2.52 16.32 -8.03
CA VAL A 185 2.84 15.41 -6.91
C VAL A 185 4.31 15.53 -6.50
N ALA A 186 5.23 15.60 -7.46
CA ALA A 186 6.64 15.76 -7.20
C ALA A 186 6.93 17.07 -6.46
N GLU A 187 6.33 18.18 -6.88
CA GLU A 187 6.43 19.48 -6.21
C GLU A 187 5.94 19.43 -4.76
N GLN A 188 4.81 18.77 -4.50
CA GLN A 188 4.31 18.61 -3.12
C GLN A 188 5.28 17.80 -2.24
N ILE A 189 5.88 16.74 -2.79
CA ILE A 189 6.85 15.93 -2.07
C ILE A 189 8.14 16.73 -1.81
N GLU A 190 8.63 17.48 -2.78
CA GLU A 190 9.82 18.32 -2.63
C GLU A 190 9.60 19.43 -1.60
N SER A 191 8.47 20.14 -1.68
CA SER A 191 8.08 21.16 -0.70
C SER A 191 7.97 20.63 0.73
N PHE A 192 7.59 19.36 0.90
CA PHE A 192 7.54 18.71 2.21
C PHE A 192 8.93 18.60 2.86
N TYR A 193 9.98 18.45 2.07
CA TYR A 193 11.35 18.32 2.57
C TYR A 193 12.08 19.67 2.75
N ASP A 194 11.55 20.72 2.16
CA ASP A 194 12.17 22.07 2.22
C ASP A 194 11.67 22.87 3.45
N ASN A 195 10.65 22.33 4.17
CA ASN A 195 10.10 22.88 5.41
C ASN A 195 10.61 22.12 6.63
#